data_20b01c2994da242a8f93b400eda4d0fd
#
_entry.id   20b01c2994da242a8f93b400eda4d0fd
#
_cell.length_a   1.000
_cell.length_b   1.000
_cell.length_c   1.000
_cell.angle_alpha   90.00
_cell.angle_beta   90.00
_cell.angle_gamma   90.00
#
_symmetry.space_group_name_H-M   'P 1'
#
loop_
_entity.id
_entity.type
_entity.pdbx_description
1 polymer ?
#
loop_
_entity_poly.entity_id
_entity_poly.type
_entity_poly.pdbx_seq_one_letter_code
_entity_poly.pdbx_strand_id
1 'polypeptide(L)'
;MEQPTVDALARLADRWEAYGELGDVPDGVLHQLEVELRLLTPVDVSGAYRHTAGDSARTVPAYCDTAWAALLWLFCQNASPPDPASDSVAGPGMPTLPAPSLPPSMTFLEAVKDALSPATAGQVDAWNRRRARDAGLVRQLDEIRLRRDPQTREPGVVHLIFQFELRRAADHAAGQPMTRSQEIEVACWRQWPRSERFERVAATVCTAGELPRLTSEAVVGLEEELRDAEDLIMIEFILSHELLHLPVEHWQMEYDDRLPSAIGLGYPLALRSLERQRRTSWHRRWRRRWRRLAEGDGHGVHWDADNAGGDLSKLYASTIEDENTVAVALSGPPRRRGGRTGRELNIALQCGVPIIMWHRGEPTHAASTALRAFLDGIEGEPIVHVGHGGVAVAPADLDERPDIAGVVGVRPAVSQLTDLRDRAQRLRARAYRISAASQDLGWHLALIWDDPDRQPERVW
;
A
#
# COMPACT_ATOMS: atom_id res chain seq x y z
N MET A 1 -1.26 -40.18 1.25
CA MET A 1 -2.15 -39.85 2.39
C MET A 1 -2.98 -38.66 1.96
N GLU A 2 -4.29 -38.73 2.13
CA GLU A 2 -5.16 -37.64 1.71
C GLU A 2 -4.97 -36.39 2.60
N GLN A 3 -5.11 -35.20 2.06
CA GLN A 3 -4.88 -33.93 2.79
C GLN A 3 -5.67 -33.86 4.12
N PRO A 4 -6.95 -34.25 4.19
CA PRO A 4 -7.71 -34.25 5.45
C PRO A 4 -7.09 -35.12 6.55
N THR A 5 -6.43 -36.24 6.18
CA THR A 5 -5.75 -37.12 7.15
C THR A 5 -4.48 -36.47 7.69
N VAL A 6 -3.73 -35.76 6.84
CA VAL A 6 -2.54 -35.01 7.25
C VAL A 6 -2.91 -33.91 8.22
N ASP A 7 -3.98 -33.15 7.91
CA ASP A 7 -4.46 -32.05 8.75
C ASP A 7 -4.99 -32.56 10.11
N ALA A 8 -5.62 -33.73 10.14
CA ALA A 8 -6.08 -34.36 11.39
C ALA A 8 -4.91 -34.81 12.29
N LEU A 9 -3.85 -35.35 11.69
CA LEU A 9 -2.65 -35.73 12.42
C LEU A 9 -1.89 -34.51 12.95
N ALA A 10 -1.80 -33.44 12.17
CA ALA A 10 -1.20 -32.19 12.60
C ALA A 10 -1.93 -31.58 13.81
N ARG A 11 -3.27 -31.52 13.76
CA ARG A 11 -4.09 -31.06 14.91
C ARG A 11 -3.90 -31.94 16.17
N LEU A 12 -3.71 -33.21 16.01
CA LEU A 12 -3.47 -34.10 17.15
C LEU A 12 -2.09 -33.85 17.77
N ALA A 13 -1.07 -33.65 16.95
CA ALA A 13 0.28 -33.33 17.41
C ALA A 13 0.30 -31.99 18.16
N ASP A 14 -0.31 -30.95 17.58
CA ASP A 14 -0.41 -29.63 18.22
C ASP A 14 -1.09 -29.72 19.60
N ARG A 15 -2.17 -30.49 19.70
CA ARG A 15 -2.85 -30.70 20.99
C ARG A 15 -1.93 -31.37 22.01
N TRP A 16 -1.20 -32.41 21.63
CA TRP A 16 -0.33 -33.12 22.52
C TRP A 16 0.78 -32.26 23.09
N GLU A 17 1.46 -31.46 22.25
CA GLU A 17 2.51 -30.58 22.67
C GLU A 17 1.98 -29.40 23.51
N ALA A 18 0.86 -28.81 23.11
CA ALA A 18 0.27 -27.66 23.82
C ALA A 18 -0.21 -28.01 25.24
N TYR A 19 -0.70 -29.24 25.49
CA TYR A 19 -1.15 -29.64 26.83
C TYR A 19 0.01 -29.67 27.86
N GLY A 20 1.24 -29.91 27.41
CA GLY A 20 2.42 -29.80 28.28
C GLY A 20 2.67 -28.34 28.75
N GLU A 21 2.45 -27.39 27.90
CA GLU A 21 2.61 -25.95 28.18
C GLU A 21 1.44 -25.34 28.98
N LEU A 22 0.25 -25.97 28.87
CA LEU A 22 -0.97 -25.50 29.56
C LEU A 22 -1.14 -26.09 30.96
N GLY A 23 -0.22 -26.96 31.42
CA GLY A 23 -0.32 -27.67 32.70
C GLY A 23 -0.45 -26.74 33.93
N ASP A 24 -0.05 -25.47 33.83
CA ASP A 24 -0.19 -24.49 34.90
C ASP A 24 -1.52 -23.71 34.89
N VAL A 25 -2.40 -23.97 33.92
CA VAL A 25 -3.72 -23.35 33.83
C VAL A 25 -4.71 -24.20 34.65
N PRO A 26 -5.47 -23.60 35.58
CA PRO A 26 -6.50 -24.35 36.31
C PRO A 26 -7.51 -24.97 35.33
N ASP A 27 -7.89 -26.24 35.53
CA ASP A 27 -8.77 -27.01 34.65
C ASP A 27 -10.06 -26.27 34.27
N GLY A 28 -10.68 -25.57 35.22
CA GLY A 28 -11.90 -24.82 34.99
C GLY A 28 -11.71 -23.61 34.03
N VAL A 29 -10.55 -22.94 34.10
CA VAL A 29 -10.18 -21.81 33.24
C VAL A 29 -9.91 -22.30 31.82
N LEU A 30 -9.17 -23.41 31.69
CA LEU A 30 -8.83 -24.00 30.41
C LEU A 30 -10.09 -24.43 29.64
N HIS A 31 -11.03 -25.13 30.35
CA HIS A 31 -12.27 -25.53 29.74
C HIS A 31 -13.12 -24.34 29.26
N GLN A 32 -13.26 -23.31 30.09
CA GLN A 32 -14.02 -22.12 29.70
C GLN A 32 -13.37 -21.41 28.50
N LEU A 33 -12.05 -21.25 28.49
CA LEU A 33 -11.30 -20.67 27.38
C LEU A 33 -11.47 -21.49 26.10
N GLU A 34 -11.41 -22.83 26.20
CA GLU A 34 -11.66 -23.73 25.07
C GLU A 34 -13.07 -23.52 24.50
N VAL A 35 -14.10 -23.47 25.35
CA VAL A 35 -15.48 -23.28 24.90
C VAL A 35 -15.63 -21.96 24.17
N GLU A 36 -15.11 -20.86 24.72
CA GLU A 36 -15.24 -19.53 24.11
C GLU A 36 -14.45 -19.42 22.81
N LEU A 37 -13.19 -19.90 22.76
CA LEU A 37 -12.36 -19.85 21.56
C LEU A 37 -12.81 -20.79 20.45
N ARG A 38 -13.56 -21.84 20.74
CA ARG A 38 -14.16 -22.71 19.72
C ARG A 38 -15.32 -22.04 18.98
N LEU A 39 -15.93 -21.01 19.56
CA LEU A 39 -16.97 -20.22 18.91
C LEU A 39 -16.42 -19.15 17.94
N LEU A 40 -15.12 -18.85 18.03
CA LEU A 40 -14.45 -17.89 17.18
C LEU A 40 -13.69 -18.60 16.07
N THR A 41 -13.78 -18.08 14.86
CA THR A 41 -12.95 -18.55 13.74
C THR A 41 -11.56 -17.90 13.79
N PRO A 42 -10.51 -18.48 13.16
CA PRO A 42 -9.23 -17.79 13.02
C PRO A 42 -9.34 -16.46 12.26
N VAL A 43 -10.30 -16.33 11.36
CA VAL A 43 -10.56 -15.08 10.63
C VAL A 43 -11.00 -13.98 11.58
N ASP A 44 -11.91 -14.29 12.52
CA ASP A 44 -12.44 -13.32 13.50
C ASP A 44 -11.34 -12.71 14.38
N VAL A 45 -10.29 -13.48 14.66
CA VAL A 45 -9.23 -13.08 15.60
C VAL A 45 -7.89 -12.76 14.94
N SER A 46 -7.73 -13.10 13.65
CA SER A 46 -6.44 -12.93 12.93
C SER A 46 -6.01 -11.47 12.82
N GLY A 47 -6.94 -10.58 12.59
CA GLY A 47 -6.67 -9.15 12.51
C GLY A 47 -6.11 -8.62 13.83
N ALA A 48 -6.82 -8.89 14.94
CA ALA A 48 -6.40 -8.50 16.28
C ALA A 48 -5.06 -9.12 16.68
N TYR A 49 -4.85 -10.40 16.38
CA TYR A 49 -3.59 -11.08 16.66
C TYR A 49 -2.41 -10.48 15.89
N ARG A 50 -2.54 -10.31 14.56
CA ARG A 50 -1.48 -9.72 13.75
C ARG A 50 -1.17 -8.29 14.17
N HIS A 51 -2.20 -7.52 14.46
CA HIS A 51 -2.02 -6.17 14.96
C HIS A 51 -1.24 -6.15 16.29
N THR A 52 -1.58 -7.04 17.22
CA THR A 52 -0.94 -7.13 18.54
C THR A 52 0.49 -7.67 18.44
N ALA A 53 0.74 -8.64 17.58
CA ALA A 53 2.03 -9.31 17.42
C ALA A 53 2.99 -8.54 16.49
N GLY A 54 2.49 -7.69 15.58
CA GLY A 54 3.32 -7.00 14.58
C GLY A 54 4.17 -7.99 13.77
N ASP A 55 5.45 -7.71 13.60
CA ASP A 55 6.39 -8.56 12.86
C ASP A 55 6.63 -9.93 13.50
N SER A 56 6.28 -10.09 14.78
CA SER A 56 6.34 -11.38 15.48
C SER A 56 5.15 -12.29 15.20
N ALA A 57 4.15 -11.83 14.44
CA ALA A 57 2.98 -12.62 14.12
C ALA A 57 3.33 -13.87 13.33
N ARG A 58 2.82 -15.02 13.79
CA ARG A 58 2.96 -16.30 13.09
C ARG A 58 1.75 -16.52 12.18
N THR A 59 1.98 -16.98 10.97
CA THR A 59 0.90 -17.35 10.06
C THR A 59 0.25 -18.64 10.54
N VAL A 60 -1.00 -18.56 10.98
CA VAL A 60 -1.77 -19.72 11.43
C VAL A 60 -2.08 -20.62 10.23
N PRO A 61 -1.80 -21.94 10.32
CA PRO A 61 -2.09 -22.86 9.22
C PRO A 61 -3.58 -22.98 8.92
N ALA A 62 -3.91 -23.23 7.66
CA ALA A 62 -5.30 -23.36 7.20
C ALA A 62 -6.07 -24.54 7.83
N TYR A 63 -5.39 -25.52 8.43
CA TYR A 63 -6.05 -26.60 9.15
C TYR A 63 -6.56 -26.21 10.56
N CYS A 64 -6.15 -25.06 11.07
CA CYS A 64 -6.69 -24.49 12.30
C CYS A 64 -8.04 -23.84 11.98
N ASP A 65 -9.14 -24.55 12.21
CA ASP A 65 -10.51 -24.15 11.88
C ASP A 65 -11.21 -23.32 12.97
N THR A 66 -10.58 -23.20 14.14
CA THR A 66 -11.08 -22.41 15.28
C THR A 66 -9.95 -21.59 15.91
N ALA A 67 -10.30 -20.53 16.64
CA ALA A 67 -9.32 -19.76 17.42
C ALA A 67 -8.66 -20.63 18.51
N TRP A 68 -9.36 -21.66 19.02
CA TRP A 68 -8.78 -22.64 19.92
C TRP A 68 -7.68 -23.48 19.25
N ALA A 69 -7.91 -23.99 18.04
CA ALA A 69 -6.91 -24.73 17.28
C ALA A 69 -5.68 -23.85 16.95
N ALA A 70 -5.92 -22.57 16.62
CA ALA A 70 -4.85 -21.61 16.40
C ALA A 70 -4.01 -21.37 17.66
N LEU A 71 -4.64 -21.25 18.82
CA LEU A 71 -3.95 -21.09 20.11
C LEU A 71 -3.06 -22.31 20.42
N LEU A 72 -3.60 -23.54 20.26
CA LEU A 72 -2.82 -24.76 20.49
C LEU A 72 -1.60 -24.84 19.59
N TRP A 73 -1.77 -24.53 18.30
CA TRP A 73 -0.65 -24.46 17.36
C TRP A 73 0.40 -23.42 17.78
N LEU A 74 -0.04 -22.23 18.24
CA LEU A 74 0.86 -21.18 18.70
C LEU A 74 1.64 -21.55 19.97
N PHE A 75 1.05 -22.39 20.84
CA PHE A 75 1.80 -22.95 21.98
C PHE A 75 2.99 -23.79 21.52
N CYS A 76 2.83 -24.58 20.46
CA CYS A 76 3.93 -25.37 19.90
C CYS A 76 5.03 -24.48 19.29
N GLN A 77 4.71 -23.25 18.94
CA GLN A 77 5.65 -22.28 18.38
C GLN A 77 6.42 -21.46 19.45
N ASN A 78 6.05 -21.58 20.74
CA ASN A 78 6.69 -20.80 21.81
C ASN A 78 8.19 -21.12 21.96
N ALA A 79 8.59 -22.35 21.68
CA ALA A 79 9.98 -22.83 21.80
C ALA A 79 10.76 -22.75 20.48
N SER A 80 10.12 -22.39 19.36
CA SER A 80 10.80 -22.33 18.06
C SER A 80 11.61 -21.05 17.94
N PRO A 81 12.92 -21.11 17.60
CA PRO A 81 13.69 -19.92 17.27
C PRO A 81 13.04 -19.19 16.07
N PRO A 82 13.21 -17.87 15.96
CA PRO A 82 12.76 -17.14 14.79
C PRO A 82 13.35 -17.77 13.53
N ASP A 83 12.55 -17.83 12.47
CA ASP A 83 12.91 -18.48 11.21
C ASP A 83 14.21 -17.83 10.65
N PRO A 84 15.31 -18.59 10.44
CA PRO A 84 16.57 -18.05 9.95
C PRO A 84 16.47 -17.44 8.54
N ALA A 85 15.36 -17.61 7.84
CA ALA A 85 15.10 -16.97 6.55
C ALA A 85 14.82 -15.46 6.69
N SER A 86 14.59 -14.92 7.90
CA SER A 86 14.42 -13.48 8.13
C SER A 86 15.74 -12.71 8.35
N ASP A 87 16.87 -13.42 8.51
CA ASP A 87 18.19 -12.82 8.80
C ASP A 87 19.06 -12.65 7.54
N SER A 88 18.53 -12.20 6.43
CA SER A 88 19.38 -11.77 5.32
C SER A 88 19.69 -10.28 5.44
N VAL A 89 20.96 -10.02 5.78
CA VAL A 89 21.72 -8.76 5.78
C VAL A 89 22.05 -8.22 7.19
N ALA A 90 22.75 -9.01 7.99
CA ALA A 90 23.65 -8.45 8.99
C ALA A 90 25.08 -8.48 8.43
N GLY A 91 25.68 -7.31 8.21
CA GLY A 91 27.12 -7.20 7.96
C GLY A 91 27.94 -7.75 9.13
N PRO A 92 29.29 -7.92 9.03
CA PRO A 92 30.12 -8.52 10.05
C PRO A 92 30.27 -7.58 11.27
N GLY A 93 29.20 -7.51 12.07
CA GLY A 93 29.15 -6.90 13.39
C GLY A 93 28.58 -7.93 14.35
N MET A 94 29.08 -8.00 15.58
CA MET A 94 28.68 -8.96 16.62
C MET A 94 27.18 -9.29 16.55
N PRO A 95 26.78 -10.58 16.67
CA PRO A 95 25.37 -10.95 16.69
C PRO A 95 24.71 -10.28 17.89
N THR A 96 23.91 -9.27 17.64
CA THR A 96 22.97 -8.73 18.62
C THR A 96 21.93 -9.83 18.83
N LEU A 97 21.91 -10.45 20.00
CA LEU A 97 20.83 -11.36 20.36
C LEU A 97 19.50 -10.65 20.15
N PRO A 98 18.54 -11.25 19.45
CA PRO A 98 17.24 -10.63 19.26
C PRO A 98 16.66 -10.29 20.64
N ALA A 99 16.07 -9.11 20.77
CA ALA A 99 15.43 -8.71 22.02
C ALA A 99 14.37 -9.76 22.40
N PRO A 100 14.30 -10.16 23.68
CA PRO A 100 13.33 -11.15 24.12
C PRO A 100 11.92 -10.65 23.77
N SER A 101 11.18 -11.44 22.98
CA SER A 101 9.80 -11.18 22.59
C SER A 101 8.84 -12.03 23.42
N LEU A 102 7.58 -11.57 23.57
CA LEU A 102 6.54 -12.40 24.17
C LEU A 102 6.30 -13.65 23.34
N PRO A 103 6.05 -14.82 23.99
CA PRO A 103 5.64 -16.03 23.32
C PRO A 103 4.41 -15.79 22.43
N PRO A 104 4.36 -16.40 21.23
CA PRO A 104 3.23 -16.22 20.30
C PRO A 104 1.85 -16.51 20.90
N SER A 105 1.75 -17.54 21.75
CA SER A 105 0.49 -17.88 22.45
C SER A 105 0.04 -16.81 23.44
N MET A 106 0.97 -16.20 24.19
CA MET A 106 0.64 -15.10 25.10
C MET A 106 0.18 -13.85 24.33
N THR A 107 0.86 -13.55 23.23
CA THR A 107 0.49 -12.43 22.34
C THR A 107 -0.89 -12.66 21.74
N PHE A 108 -1.20 -13.88 21.32
CA PHE A 108 -2.52 -14.26 20.81
C PHE A 108 -3.61 -14.07 21.89
N LEU A 109 -3.38 -14.55 23.10
CA LEU A 109 -4.33 -14.41 24.20
C LEU A 109 -4.59 -12.94 24.58
N GLU A 110 -3.55 -12.09 24.55
CA GLU A 110 -3.78 -10.64 24.69
C GLU A 110 -4.63 -10.10 23.55
N ALA A 111 -4.43 -10.55 22.32
CA ALA A 111 -5.16 -10.08 21.14
C ALA A 111 -6.66 -10.42 21.19
N VAL A 112 -7.01 -11.64 21.64
CA VAL A 112 -8.40 -12.12 21.65
C VAL A 112 -9.16 -11.79 22.92
N LYS A 113 -8.50 -11.20 23.91
CA LYS A 113 -9.07 -10.96 25.25
C LYS A 113 -10.41 -10.21 25.23
N ASP A 114 -10.60 -9.26 24.33
CA ASP A 114 -11.82 -8.46 24.23
C ASP A 114 -13.00 -9.24 23.62
N ALA A 115 -12.71 -10.34 22.91
CA ALA A 115 -13.73 -11.26 22.40
C ALA A 115 -14.17 -12.33 23.43
N LEU A 116 -13.52 -12.39 24.59
CA LEU A 116 -13.85 -13.31 25.68
C LEU A 116 -14.83 -12.69 26.67
N SER A 117 -15.53 -13.54 27.42
CA SER A 117 -16.32 -13.08 28.54
C SER A 117 -15.45 -12.35 29.58
N PRO A 118 -15.96 -11.35 30.34
CA PRO A 118 -15.16 -10.61 31.32
C PRO A 118 -14.48 -11.51 32.36
N ALA A 119 -15.12 -12.62 32.73
CA ALA A 119 -14.57 -13.60 33.67
C ALA A 119 -13.35 -14.30 33.07
N THR A 120 -13.47 -14.84 31.85
CA THR A 120 -12.38 -15.52 31.13
C THR A 120 -11.26 -14.55 30.78
N ALA A 121 -11.58 -13.34 30.33
CA ALA A 121 -10.60 -12.27 30.06
C ALA A 121 -9.75 -11.92 31.30
N GLY A 122 -10.40 -11.82 32.48
CA GLY A 122 -9.69 -11.59 33.74
C GLY A 122 -8.76 -12.74 34.13
N GLN A 123 -9.15 -13.96 33.88
CA GLN A 123 -8.33 -15.15 34.13
C GLN A 123 -7.14 -15.23 33.18
N VAL A 124 -7.35 -14.96 31.90
CA VAL A 124 -6.27 -14.86 30.88
C VAL A 124 -5.28 -13.76 31.26
N ASP A 125 -5.78 -12.61 31.70
CA ASP A 125 -4.94 -11.51 32.16
C ASP A 125 -4.05 -11.88 33.35
N ALA A 126 -4.61 -12.55 34.35
CA ALA A 126 -3.89 -13.03 35.51
C ALA A 126 -2.83 -14.10 35.14
N TRP A 127 -3.17 -14.99 34.21
CA TRP A 127 -2.27 -16.04 33.73
C TRP A 127 -1.10 -15.43 32.92
N ASN A 128 -1.38 -14.57 31.95
CA ASN A 128 -0.35 -13.88 31.17
C ASN A 128 0.60 -13.06 32.07
N ARG A 129 0.08 -12.34 33.06
CA ARG A 129 0.92 -11.58 34.01
C ARG A 129 1.82 -12.48 34.86
N ARG A 130 1.32 -13.65 35.29
CA ARG A 130 2.13 -14.61 36.04
C ARG A 130 3.26 -15.11 35.16
N ARG A 131 2.93 -15.61 33.98
CA ARG A 131 3.90 -16.18 33.03
C ARG A 131 4.95 -15.17 32.56
N ALA A 132 4.53 -13.92 32.33
CA ALA A 132 5.45 -12.83 32.00
C ALA A 132 6.43 -12.52 33.15
N ARG A 133 5.97 -12.59 34.43
CA ARG A 133 6.85 -12.42 35.59
C ARG A 133 7.86 -13.56 35.69
N ASP A 134 7.40 -14.79 35.54
CA ASP A 134 8.26 -15.97 35.65
C ASP A 134 9.32 -16.01 34.56
N ALA A 135 8.99 -15.50 33.36
CA ALA A 135 9.90 -15.41 32.22
C ALA A 135 10.71 -14.08 32.15
N GLY A 136 10.49 -13.12 33.05
CA GLY A 136 11.15 -11.81 33.00
C GLY A 136 10.68 -10.91 31.84
N LEU A 137 9.46 -11.13 31.31
CA LEU A 137 8.88 -10.47 30.14
C LEU A 137 7.77 -9.46 30.47
N VAL A 138 7.71 -8.97 31.71
CA VAL A 138 6.65 -8.05 32.16
C VAL A 138 6.63 -6.78 31.31
N ARG A 139 7.81 -6.22 30.99
CA ARG A 139 7.92 -5.01 30.18
C ARG A 139 7.33 -5.22 28.77
N GLN A 140 7.62 -6.35 28.14
CA GLN A 140 7.11 -6.69 26.81
C GLN A 140 5.59 -6.87 26.82
N LEU A 141 5.05 -7.46 27.90
CA LEU A 141 3.61 -7.58 28.07
C LEU A 141 2.95 -6.20 28.22
N ASP A 142 3.53 -5.32 29.02
CA ASP A 142 3.01 -3.96 29.20
C ASP A 142 3.12 -3.13 27.91
N GLU A 143 4.18 -3.29 27.13
CA GLU A 143 4.34 -2.66 25.81
C GLU A 143 3.26 -3.12 24.80
N ILE A 144 2.91 -4.42 24.80
CA ILE A 144 1.82 -4.94 23.96
C ILE A 144 0.47 -4.38 24.41
N ARG A 145 0.21 -4.32 25.71
CA ARG A 145 -1.02 -3.76 26.26
C ARG A 145 -1.19 -2.28 25.96
N LEU A 146 -0.10 -1.52 26.09
CA LEU A 146 -0.08 -0.10 25.74
C LEU A 146 -0.39 0.12 24.24
N ARG A 147 0.14 -0.75 23.37
CA ARG A 147 -0.18 -0.69 21.92
C ARG A 147 -1.63 -1.04 21.61
N ARG A 148 -2.28 -1.85 22.46
CA ARG A 148 -3.68 -2.26 22.30
C ARG A 148 -4.67 -1.24 22.85
N ASP A 149 -4.25 -0.36 23.75
CA ASP A 149 -5.16 0.63 24.33
C ASP A 149 -5.64 1.58 23.22
N PRO A 150 -6.94 1.58 22.88
CA PRO A 150 -7.49 2.43 21.84
C PRO A 150 -7.25 3.93 22.08
N GLN A 151 -7.11 4.33 23.37
CA GLN A 151 -6.91 5.73 23.75
C GLN A 151 -5.45 6.20 23.53
N THR A 152 -4.50 5.27 23.42
CA THR A 152 -3.08 5.57 23.22
C THR A 152 -2.58 5.21 21.83
N ARG A 153 -3.44 4.60 21.01
CA ARG A 153 -3.11 4.13 19.67
C ARG A 153 -3.18 5.27 18.66
N GLU A 154 -2.03 5.63 18.11
CA GLU A 154 -2.01 6.42 16.88
C GLU A 154 -2.52 5.58 15.71
N PRO A 155 -3.47 6.08 14.91
CA PRO A 155 -3.91 5.39 13.70
C PRO A 155 -2.74 5.06 12.80
N GLY A 156 -2.68 3.84 12.33
CA GLY A 156 -1.67 3.38 11.39
C GLY A 156 -2.17 3.43 9.95
N VAL A 157 -1.33 3.00 9.01
CA VAL A 157 -1.72 2.85 7.61
C VAL A 157 -1.64 1.38 7.23
N VAL A 158 -2.77 0.83 6.80
CA VAL A 158 -2.84 -0.50 6.18
C VAL A 158 -2.68 -0.32 4.68
N HIS A 159 -1.70 -1.00 4.08
CA HIS A 159 -1.51 -0.99 2.64
C HIS A 159 -2.19 -2.19 2.01
N LEU A 160 -3.07 -1.94 1.06
CA LEU A 160 -3.66 -2.95 0.18
C LEU A 160 -3.02 -2.80 -1.19
N ILE A 161 -2.28 -3.82 -1.63
CA ILE A 161 -1.43 -3.75 -2.81
C ILE A 161 -1.94 -4.75 -3.84
N PHE A 162 -2.32 -4.26 -5.01
CA PHE A 162 -2.72 -5.06 -6.16
C PHE A 162 -1.61 -5.08 -7.20
N GLN A 163 -1.21 -6.25 -7.66
CA GLN A 163 -0.35 -6.39 -8.83
C GLN A 163 -1.18 -6.93 -9.98
N PHE A 164 -1.14 -6.23 -11.11
CA PHE A 164 -1.78 -6.66 -12.34
C PHE A 164 -0.72 -6.84 -13.44
N GLU A 165 -0.74 -8.00 -14.02
CA GLU A 165 0.15 -8.34 -15.13
C GLU A 165 -0.63 -8.96 -16.28
N LEU A 166 -0.35 -8.46 -17.47
CA LEU A 166 -0.95 -8.99 -18.68
C LEU A 166 -0.41 -10.40 -18.94
N ARG A 167 -1.30 -11.39 -18.93
CA ARG A 167 -0.94 -12.74 -19.35
C ARG A 167 -0.74 -12.76 -20.87
N ARG A 168 0.50 -12.94 -21.29
CA ARG A 168 0.82 -13.00 -22.71
C ARG A 168 0.35 -14.34 -23.28
N ALA A 169 -0.72 -14.33 -24.07
CA ALA A 169 -0.95 -15.42 -25.00
C ALA A 169 0.20 -15.42 -26.03
N ALA A 170 0.68 -16.57 -26.43
CA ALA A 170 1.80 -16.75 -27.35
C ALA A 170 1.66 -15.99 -28.70
N ASP A 171 0.47 -15.53 -29.04
CA ASP A 171 0.11 -14.91 -30.31
C ASP A 171 -0.23 -13.42 -30.26
N HIS A 172 -0.06 -12.73 -29.12
CA HIS A 172 -0.37 -11.30 -29.06
C HIS A 172 0.80 -10.44 -29.57
N ALA A 173 0.60 -9.82 -30.72
CA ALA A 173 1.55 -8.82 -31.26
C ALA A 173 1.59 -7.59 -30.32
N ALA A 174 2.81 -7.20 -29.93
CA ALA A 174 3.03 -6.03 -29.10
C ALA A 174 2.41 -4.78 -29.74
N GLY A 175 1.40 -4.19 -29.08
CA GLY A 175 0.77 -2.93 -29.54
C GLY A 175 -0.70 -2.99 -29.87
N GLN A 176 -1.38 -4.13 -29.71
CA GLN A 176 -2.83 -4.17 -29.82
C GLN A 176 -3.51 -3.52 -28.60
N PRO A 177 -4.65 -2.83 -28.77
CA PRO A 177 -5.41 -2.28 -27.65
C PRO A 177 -5.93 -3.43 -26.77
N MET A 178 -5.87 -3.22 -25.46
CA MET A 178 -6.38 -4.17 -24.47
C MET A 178 -7.90 -4.34 -24.63
N THR A 179 -8.35 -5.59 -24.68
CA THR A 179 -9.78 -5.94 -24.72
C THR A 179 -10.27 -6.32 -23.32
N ARG A 180 -11.58 -6.17 -23.06
CA ARG A 180 -12.17 -6.56 -21.77
C ARG A 180 -12.03 -8.05 -21.46
N SER A 181 -11.89 -8.90 -22.47
CA SER A 181 -11.73 -10.35 -22.34
C SER A 181 -10.26 -10.79 -22.17
N GLN A 182 -9.34 -9.87 -22.15
CA GLN A 182 -7.91 -10.19 -22.01
C GLN A 182 -7.61 -10.70 -20.61
N GLU A 183 -6.88 -11.80 -20.51
CA GLU A 183 -6.49 -12.40 -19.23
C GLU A 183 -5.41 -11.58 -18.53
N ILE A 184 -5.65 -11.31 -17.26
CA ILE A 184 -4.76 -10.58 -16.36
C ILE A 184 -4.43 -11.50 -15.17
N GLU A 185 -3.16 -11.65 -14.86
CA GLU A 185 -2.69 -12.23 -13.61
C GLU A 185 -2.82 -11.17 -12.51
N VAL A 186 -3.56 -11.52 -11.45
CA VAL A 186 -3.85 -10.64 -10.31
C VAL A 186 -3.27 -11.26 -9.07
N ALA A 187 -2.49 -10.48 -8.32
CA ALA A 187 -2.12 -10.82 -6.96
C ALA A 187 -2.45 -9.65 -6.03
N CYS A 188 -2.89 -9.96 -4.85
CA CYS A 188 -3.25 -8.99 -3.81
C CYS A 188 -2.48 -9.30 -2.54
N TRP A 189 -1.87 -8.28 -1.96
CA TRP A 189 -1.20 -8.34 -0.68
C TRP A 189 -1.75 -7.28 0.27
N ARG A 190 -1.54 -7.54 1.53
CA ARG A 190 -1.83 -6.64 2.62
C ARG A 190 -0.58 -6.45 3.48
N GLN A 191 -0.32 -5.22 3.88
CA GLN A 191 0.72 -4.89 4.85
C GLN A 191 0.08 -4.11 5.99
N TRP A 192 0.17 -4.68 7.18
CA TRP A 192 -0.36 -4.07 8.40
C TRP A 192 0.54 -2.93 8.90
N PRO A 193 0.00 -1.97 9.67
CA PRO A 193 0.80 -0.91 10.28
C PRO A 193 1.95 -1.49 11.09
N ARG A 194 3.13 -0.91 10.96
CA ARG A 194 4.34 -1.32 11.67
C ARG A 194 4.84 -2.73 11.36
N SER A 195 4.29 -3.39 10.36
CA SER A 195 4.76 -4.68 9.86
C SER A 195 5.60 -4.51 8.59
N GLU A 196 6.77 -5.12 8.55
CA GLU A 196 7.57 -5.21 7.32
C GLU A 196 7.09 -6.35 6.40
N ARG A 197 6.22 -7.22 6.90
CA ARG A 197 5.75 -8.40 6.16
C ARG A 197 4.55 -8.08 5.30
N PHE A 198 4.56 -8.68 4.11
CA PHE A 198 3.43 -8.68 3.19
C PHE A 198 2.67 -10.01 3.31
N GLU A 199 1.39 -9.90 3.58
CA GLU A 199 0.49 -11.04 3.58
C GLU A 199 -0.18 -11.15 2.22
N ARG A 200 -0.03 -12.27 1.54
CA ARG A 200 -0.74 -12.51 0.29
C ARG A 200 -2.18 -12.90 0.57
N VAL A 201 -3.10 -12.02 0.17
CA VAL A 201 -4.55 -12.21 0.34
C VAL A 201 -5.11 -13.11 -0.77
N ALA A 202 -4.71 -12.84 -2.03
CA ALA A 202 -5.21 -13.59 -3.18
C ALA A 202 -4.17 -13.65 -4.31
N ALA A 203 -4.28 -14.70 -5.14
CA ALA A 203 -3.63 -14.76 -6.45
C ALA A 203 -4.56 -15.53 -7.40
N THR A 204 -4.91 -14.92 -8.54
CA THR A 204 -5.84 -15.48 -9.50
C THR A 204 -5.57 -14.97 -10.91
N VAL A 205 -6.25 -15.56 -11.90
CA VAL A 205 -6.30 -15.04 -13.27
C VAL A 205 -7.75 -14.66 -13.55
N CYS A 206 -7.95 -13.48 -14.06
CA CYS A 206 -9.28 -12.98 -14.43
C CYS A 206 -9.21 -12.19 -15.74
N THR A 207 -10.35 -11.76 -16.23
CA THR A 207 -10.40 -10.86 -17.39
C THR A 207 -10.23 -9.40 -16.97
N ALA A 208 -9.75 -8.57 -17.88
CA ALA A 208 -9.62 -7.13 -17.63
C ALA A 208 -10.93 -6.44 -17.23
N GLY A 209 -12.07 -7.00 -17.66
CA GLY A 209 -13.41 -6.52 -17.29
C GLY A 209 -13.79 -6.79 -15.84
N GLU A 210 -13.18 -7.77 -15.20
CA GLU A 210 -13.47 -8.18 -13.83
C GLU A 210 -12.61 -7.45 -12.78
N LEU A 211 -11.53 -6.79 -13.20
CA LEU A 211 -10.60 -6.11 -12.28
C LEU A 211 -11.29 -5.12 -11.33
N PRO A 212 -12.22 -4.24 -11.77
CA PRO A 212 -12.89 -3.31 -10.87
C PRO A 212 -13.67 -4.02 -9.76
N ARG A 213 -14.41 -5.10 -10.09
CA ARG A 213 -15.19 -5.87 -9.12
C ARG A 213 -14.28 -6.55 -8.10
N LEU A 214 -13.23 -7.27 -8.55
CA LEU A 214 -12.27 -7.92 -7.65
C LEU A 214 -11.57 -6.93 -6.72
N THR A 215 -11.24 -5.74 -7.23
CA THR A 215 -10.66 -4.68 -6.42
C THR A 215 -11.65 -4.19 -5.36
N SER A 216 -12.91 -3.94 -5.75
CA SER A 216 -13.98 -3.54 -4.83
C SER A 216 -14.18 -4.57 -3.72
N GLU A 217 -14.33 -5.84 -4.05
CA GLU A 217 -14.51 -6.93 -3.09
C GLU A 217 -13.37 -6.99 -2.06
N ALA A 218 -12.12 -6.85 -2.50
CA ALA A 218 -10.97 -6.88 -1.60
C ALA A 218 -10.91 -5.67 -0.66
N VAL A 219 -11.30 -4.47 -1.15
CA VAL A 219 -11.32 -3.26 -0.32
C VAL A 219 -12.46 -3.32 0.69
N VAL A 220 -13.66 -3.72 0.27
CA VAL A 220 -14.83 -3.89 1.17
C VAL A 220 -14.53 -4.91 2.26
N GLY A 221 -13.93 -6.05 1.91
CA GLY A 221 -13.52 -7.06 2.90
C GLY A 221 -12.49 -6.52 3.90
N LEU A 222 -11.56 -5.65 3.48
CA LEU A 222 -10.63 -5.01 4.39
C LEU A 222 -11.31 -3.95 5.30
N GLU A 223 -12.28 -3.18 4.77
CA GLU A 223 -13.07 -2.26 5.59
C GLU A 223 -13.86 -2.99 6.68
N GLU A 224 -14.44 -4.14 6.35
CA GLU A 224 -15.15 -4.97 7.32
C GLU A 224 -14.22 -5.48 8.44
N GLU A 225 -12.98 -5.87 8.09
CA GLU A 225 -11.98 -6.26 9.09
C GLU A 225 -11.54 -5.07 9.97
N LEU A 226 -11.55 -3.86 9.43
CA LEU A 226 -11.10 -2.64 10.11
C LEU A 226 -12.24 -1.82 10.75
N ARG A 227 -13.48 -2.31 10.71
CA ARG A 227 -14.67 -1.56 11.17
C ARG A 227 -14.55 -0.95 12.58
N ASP A 228 -13.77 -1.60 13.45
CA ASP A 228 -13.54 -1.18 14.85
C ASP A 228 -12.16 -0.53 15.03
N ALA A 229 -11.43 -0.26 13.92
CA ALA A 229 -10.10 0.33 13.93
C ALA A 229 -10.11 1.70 13.25
N GLU A 230 -9.26 2.61 13.73
CA GLU A 230 -9.08 3.94 13.14
C GLU A 230 -7.97 3.98 12.08
N ASP A 231 -7.46 2.81 11.66
CA ASP A 231 -6.38 2.72 10.69
C ASP A 231 -6.83 3.22 9.32
N LEU A 232 -5.94 3.94 8.65
CA LEU A 232 -6.16 4.43 7.30
C LEU A 232 -5.83 3.33 6.28
N ILE A 233 -6.65 3.21 5.24
CA ILE A 233 -6.37 2.31 4.10
C ILE A 233 -5.66 3.11 3.00
N MET A 234 -4.50 2.62 2.58
CA MET A 234 -3.76 3.10 1.41
C MET A 234 -3.81 2.04 0.32
N ILE A 235 -4.17 2.42 -0.89
CA ILE A 235 -4.27 1.49 -2.02
C ILE A 235 -3.12 1.72 -2.99
N GLU A 236 -2.41 0.64 -3.36
CA GLU A 236 -1.32 0.68 -4.31
C GLU A 236 -1.58 -0.30 -5.47
N PHE A 237 -1.39 0.15 -6.71
CA PHE A 237 -1.49 -0.69 -7.89
C PHE A 237 -0.12 -0.84 -8.55
N ILE A 238 0.44 -2.04 -8.50
CA ILE A 238 1.65 -2.42 -9.22
C ILE A 238 1.23 -2.88 -10.62
N LEU A 239 1.50 -2.05 -11.61
CA LEU A 239 1.04 -2.26 -12.97
C LEU A 239 2.20 -2.47 -13.95
N SER A 240 2.03 -3.39 -14.89
CA SER A 240 2.89 -3.43 -16.07
C SER A 240 2.67 -2.19 -16.94
N HIS A 241 3.67 -1.83 -17.75
CA HIS A 241 3.60 -0.64 -18.60
C HIS A 241 2.33 -0.61 -19.47
N GLU A 242 1.91 -1.77 -19.96
CA GLU A 242 0.73 -1.94 -20.79
C GLU A 242 -0.57 -1.58 -20.06
N LEU A 243 -0.58 -1.70 -18.72
CA LEU A 243 -1.75 -1.47 -17.87
C LEU A 243 -1.78 -0.09 -17.20
N LEU A 244 -0.73 0.72 -17.33
CA LEU A 244 -0.67 2.08 -16.74
C LEU A 244 -1.74 3.04 -17.29
N HIS A 245 -2.35 2.70 -18.43
CA HIS A 245 -3.45 3.48 -19.01
C HIS A 245 -4.79 3.23 -18.30
N LEU A 246 -4.91 2.17 -17.48
CA LEU A 246 -6.13 1.88 -16.74
C LEU A 246 -6.43 3.00 -15.74
N PRO A 247 -7.65 3.56 -15.78
CA PRO A 247 -8.05 4.62 -14.87
C PRO A 247 -8.52 4.02 -13.53
N VAL A 248 -7.62 3.31 -12.83
CA VAL A 248 -7.95 2.58 -11.60
C VAL A 248 -8.55 3.47 -10.52
N GLU A 249 -8.17 4.74 -10.49
CA GLU A 249 -8.69 5.74 -9.56
C GLU A 249 -10.18 6.05 -9.73
N HIS A 250 -10.76 5.70 -10.88
CA HIS A 250 -12.17 5.90 -11.19
C HIS A 250 -13.02 4.64 -11.07
N TRP A 251 -12.42 3.51 -10.70
CA TRP A 251 -13.19 2.29 -10.50
C TRP A 251 -14.19 2.48 -9.37
N GLN A 252 -15.42 2.03 -9.63
CA GLN A 252 -16.49 2.19 -8.67
C GLN A 252 -16.38 1.11 -7.59
N MET A 253 -16.52 1.56 -6.34
CA MET A 253 -16.70 0.68 -5.19
C MET A 253 -18.18 0.37 -5.06
N GLU A 254 -18.53 -0.89 -5.01
CA GLU A 254 -19.89 -1.37 -4.84
C GLU A 254 -20.12 -1.76 -3.39
N TYR A 255 -21.01 -1.05 -2.71
CA TYR A 255 -21.46 -1.34 -1.36
C TYR A 255 -22.95 -1.64 -1.41
N ASP A 256 -23.41 -2.63 -0.64
CA ASP A 256 -24.82 -3.05 -0.65
C ASP A 256 -25.79 -1.91 -0.31
N ASP A 257 -25.41 -1.02 0.64
CA ASP A 257 -26.28 0.03 1.18
C ASP A 257 -25.79 1.46 0.91
N ARG A 258 -24.75 1.65 0.09
CA ARG A 258 -24.16 2.97 -0.16
C ARG A 258 -24.18 3.32 -1.64
N LEU A 259 -24.17 4.62 -1.91
CA LEU A 259 -23.97 5.09 -3.29
C LEU A 259 -22.58 4.64 -3.80
N PRO A 260 -22.50 4.05 -5.00
CA PRO A 260 -21.21 3.73 -5.61
C PRO A 260 -20.32 4.96 -5.67
N SER A 261 -19.07 4.82 -5.24
CA SER A 261 -18.09 5.90 -5.23
C SER A 261 -16.79 5.44 -5.86
N ALA A 262 -16.08 6.37 -6.51
CA ALA A 262 -14.79 6.03 -7.11
C ALA A 262 -13.75 5.75 -6.01
N ILE A 263 -12.96 4.69 -6.20
CA ILE A 263 -11.93 4.25 -5.23
C ILE A 263 -10.94 5.37 -4.89
N GLY A 264 -10.52 6.16 -5.88
CA GLY A 264 -9.60 7.28 -5.68
C GLY A 264 -10.20 8.48 -4.97
N LEU A 265 -11.53 8.48 -4.73
CA LEU A 265 -12.21 9.46 -3.89
C LEU A 265 -12.18 9.05 -2.41
N GLY A 266 -12.43 7.76 -2.14
CA GLY A 266 -12.47 7.22 -0.78
C GLY A 266 -11.09 7.02 -0.16
N TYR A 267 -10.08 6.67 -0.98
CA TYR A 267 -8.77 6.24 -0.49
C TYR A 267 -7.61 6.98 -1.15
N PRO A 268 -6.54 7.29 -0.38
CA PRO A 268 -5.26 7.62 -0.97
C PRO A 268 -4.78 6.48 -1.87
N LEU A 269 -4.43 6.80 -3.12
CA LEU A 269 -4.11 5.82 -4.13
C LEU A 269 -2.84 6.19 -4.89
N ALA A 270 -1.98 5.20 -5.13
CA ALA A 270 -0.77 5.35 -5.95
C ALA A 270 -0.60 4.19 -6.92
N LEU A 271 -0.02 4.50 -8.08
CA LEU A 271 0.49 3.51 -9.02
C LEU A 271 1.93 3.16 -8.69
N ARG A 272 2.37 1.96 -9.09
CA ARG A 272 3.75 1.50 -8.99
C ARG A 272 4.14 0.76 -10.27
N SER A 273 5.42 0.75 -10.60
CA SER A 273 5.91 0.10 -11.82
C SER A 273 6.37 -1.33 -11.56
N LEU A 274 5.71 -2.28 -12.22
CA LEU A 274 6.13 -3.68 -12.21
C LEU A 274 7.52 -3.86 -12.87
N GLU A 275 7.81 -3.10 -13.94
CA GLU A 275 9.12 -3.16 -14.61
C GLU A 275 10.26 -2.75 -13.69
N ARG A 276 10.04 -1.72 -12.84
CA ARG A 276 11.06 -1.28 -11.88
C ARG A 276 11.32 -2.35 -10.84
N GLN A 277 10.28 -2.97 -10.31
CA GLN A 277 10.44 -4.05 -9.33
C GLN A 277 11.23 -5.23 -9.89
N ARG A 278 11.04 -5.55 -11.18
CA ARG A 278 11.72 -6.67 -11.86
C ARG A 278 13.16 -6.36 -12.25
N ARG A 279 13.51 -5.10 -12.49
CA ARG A 279 14.83 -4.70 -12.99
C ARG A 279 15.74 -4.25 -11.85
N THR A 280 16.40 -5.21 -11.21
CA THR A 280 17.30 -4.97 -10.07
C THR A 280 18.43 -3.98 -10.38
N SER A 281 18.88 -3.88 -11.65
CA SER A 281 19.87 -2.89 -12.09
C SER A 281 19.43 -1.43 -11.88
N TRP A 282 18.14 -1.16 -11.76
CA TRP A 282 17.59 0.17 -11.51
C TRP A 282 17.49 0.51 -10.01
N HIS A 283 17.49 -0.50 -9.11
CA HIS A 283 17.20 -0.35 -7.68
C HIS A 283 18.20 0.56 -6.97
N ARG A 284 19.50 0.53 -7.34
CA ARG A 284 20.51 1.37 -6.67
C ARG A 284 20.21 2.87 -6.83
N ARG A 285 19.86 3.31 -8.04
CA ARG A 285 19.51 4.71 -8.32
C ARG A 285 18.17 5.08 -7.65
N TRP A 286 17.21 4.18 -7.73
CA TRP A 286 15.90 4.36 -7.14
C TRP A 286 15.99 4.56 -5.62
N ARG A 287 16.66 3.67 -4.87
CA ARG A 287 16.87 3.84 -3.42
C ARG A 287 17.63 5.11 -3.07
N ARG A 288 18.57 5.55 -3.91
CA ARG A 288 19.31 6.78 -3.69
C ARG A 288 18.42 8.01 -3.80
N ARG A 289 17.57 8.09 -4.84
CA ARG A 289 16.63 9.20 -5.02
C ARG A 289 15.49 9.16 -4.00
N TRP A 290 15.07 7.96 -3.59
CA TRP A 290 14.09 7.81 -2.51
C TRP A 290 14.61 8.42 -1.20
N ARG A 291 15.88 8.16 -0.85
CA ARG A 291 16.50 8.79 0.33
C ARG A 291 16.55 10.30 0.19
N ARG A 292 16.90 10.84 -0.99
CA ARG A 292 16.85 12.30 -1.23
C ARG A 292 15.46 12.88 -1.02
N LEU A 293 14.42 12.17 -1.48
CA LEU A 293 13.04 12.56 -1.21
C LEU A 293 12.74 12.58 0.30
N ALA A 294 13.16 11.56 1.04
CA ALA A 294 12.93 11.46 2.49
C ALA A 294 13.73 12.50 3.30
N GLU A 295 14.98 12.79 2.89
CA GLU A 295 15.86 13.78 3.51
C GLU A 295 15.46 15.23 3.23
N GLY A 296 14.58 15.41 2.28
CA GLY A 296 14.16 16.76 1.98
C GLY A 296 14.99 17.50 0.92
N ASP A 297 15.90 16.83 0.24
CA ASP A 297 16.84 17.43 -0.71
C ASP A 297 16.37 17.37 -2.18
N GLY A 298 15.18 16.83 -2.42
CA GLY A 298 14.68 16.58 -3.77
C GLY A 298 13.85 17.71 -4.35
N HIS A 299 13.73 17.74 -5.69
CA HIS A 299 12.82 18.63 -6.40
C HIS A 299 12.08 17.91 -7.54
N GLY A 300 11.00 18.54 -8.01
CA GLY A 300 10.23 18.09 -9.15
C GLY A 300 10.62 18.81 -10.44
N VAL A 301 10.48 18.12 -11.57
CA VAL A 301 10.72 18.67 -12.91
C VAL A 301 9.54 18.33 -13.83
N HIS A 302 9.03 19.29 -14.54
CA HIS A 302 8.06 19.06 -15.61
C HIS A 302 8.79 18.86 -16.94
N TRP A 303 8.53 17.74 -17.60
CA TRP A 303 9.05 17.45 -18.93
C TRP A 303 8.05 17.92 -19.99
N ASP A 304 8.37 19.05 -20.61
CA ASP A 304 7.58 19.60 -21.70
C ASP A 304 8.08 19.06 -23.05
N ALA A 305 7.15 18.79 -23.95
CA ALA A 305 7.48 18.36 -25.30
C ALA A 305 8.39 19.34 -26.03
N ASP A 306 8.26 20.63 -25.73
CA ASP A 306 9.02 21.71 -26.36
C ASP A 306 10.39 21.95 -25.71
N ASN A 307 10.49 21.82 -24.37
CA ASN A 307 11.71 22.09 -23.62
C ASN A 307 12.83 21.07 -23.82
N ALA A 308 12.49 19.82 -24.15
CA ALA A 308 13.50 18.79 -24.40
C ALA A 308 14.05 18.81 -25.84
N GLY A 309 13.62 19.75 -26.68
CA GLY A 309 14.05 19.82 -28.09
C GLY A 309 13.87 18.50 -28.87
N GLY A 310 12.97 17.64 -28.42
CA GLY A 310 12.77 16.31 -28.98
C GLY A 310 13.82 15.26 -28.66
N ASP A 311 14.97 15.62 -28.07
CA ASP A 311 16.09 14.72 -27.82
C ASP A 311 16.02 14.02 -26.46
N LEU A 312 15.57 12.76 -26.50
CA LEU A 312 15.47 11.91 -25.31
C LEU A 312 16.84 11.56 -24.68
N SER A 313 17.93 11.64 -25.45
CA SER A 313 19.28 11.41 -24.94
C SER A 313 19.72 12.53 -24.02
N LYS A 314 19.36 13.79 -24.36
CA LYS A 314 19.60 14.94 -23.50
C LYS A 314 18.78 14.84 -22.21
N LEU A 315 17.50 14.44 -22.32
CA LEU A 315 16.65 14.22 -21.16
C LEU A 315 17.22 13.16 -20.22
N TYR A 316 17.70 12.04 -20.76
CA TYR A 316 18.37 11.01 -19.99
C TYR A 316 19.63 11.53 -19.29
N ALA A 317 20.50 12.25 -20.04
CA ALA A 317 21.75 12.79 -19.51
C ALA A 317 21.49 13.79 -18.37
N SER A 318 20.62 14.78 -18.57
CA SER A 318 20.28 15.76 -17.55
C SER A 318 19.65 15.14 -16.30
N THR A 319 18.79 14.14 -16.48
CA THR A 319 18.17 13.43 -15.36
C THR A 319 19.17 12.58 -14.57
N ILE A 320 20.20 12.01 -15.24
CA ILE A 320 21.28 11.30 -14.54
C ILE A 320 22.16 12.27 -13.77
N GLU A 321 22.52 13.40 -14.38
CA GLU A 321 23.40 14.42 -13.81
C GLU A 321 22.76 15.07 -12.55
N ASP A 322 21.48 15.37 -12.63
CA ASP A 322 20.75 15.94 -11.52
C ASP A 322 20.10 14.84 -10.63
N GLU A 323 20.86 14.37 -9.66
CA GLU A 323 20.42 13.33 -8.73
C GLU A 323 19.32 13.80 -7.76
N ASN A 324 19.08 15.10 -7.64
CA ASN A 324 18.04 15.67 -6.79
C ASN A 324 16.68 15.73 -7.49
N THR A 325 16.59 15.37 -8.77
CA THR A 325 15.29 15.16 -9.43
C THR A 325 14.60 13.93 -8.85
N VAL A 326 13.63 14.10 -7.96
CA VAL A 326 12.87 13.02 -7.30
C VAL A 326 11.43 12.90 -7.80
N ALA A 327 10.93 13.91 -8.52
CA ALA A 327 9.60 13.89 -9.11
C ALA A 327 9.66 14.39 -10.56
N VAL A 328 8.87 13.76 -11.44
CA VAL A 328 8.78 14.14 -12.84
C VAL A 328 7.32 14.14 -13.29
N ALA A 329 6.89 15.23 -13.93
CA ALA A 329 5.64 15.26 -14.69
C ALA A 329 5.97 15.02 -16.19
N LEU A 330 5.41 13.95 -16.77
CA LEU A 330 5.62 13.58 -18.17
C LEU A 330 4.87 14.54 -19.11
N SER A 331 5.34 14.65 -20.35
CA SER A 331 4.70 15.47 -21.40
C SER A 331 3.30 14.98 -21.81
N GLY A 332 2.90 13.78 -21.42
CA GLY A 332 1.59 13.18 -21.69
C GLY A 332 1.49 11.74 -21.21
N PRO A 333 0.35 11.06 -21.48
CA PRO A 333 0.12 9.70 -21.03
C PRO A 333 1.02 8.68 -21.74
N PRO A 334 1.66 7.74 -21.01
CA PRO A 334 2.57 6.74 -21.58
C PRO A 334 1.78 5.56 -22.20
N ARG A 335 0.99 5.83 -23.25
CA ARG A 335 0.08 4.84 -23.85
C ARG A 335 0.77 3.71 -24.59
N ARG A 336 2.01 3.92 -25.11
CA ARG A 336 2.79 2.92 -25.86
C ARG A 336 4.26 2.95 -25.45
N ARG A 337 4.86 1.79 -25.22
CA ARG A 337 6.30 1.69 -24.88
C ARG A 337 7.21 2.39 -25.89
N GLY A 338 6.91 2.27 -27.18
CA GLY A 338 7.70 2.88 -28.27
C GLY A 338 7.39 4.35 -28.52
N GLY A 339 6.30 4.87 -27.99
CA GLY A 339 5.94 6.29 -28.11
C GLY A 339 6.88 7.19 -27.31
N ARG A 340 6.87 8.50 -27.60
CA ARG A 340 7.69 9.50 -26.89
C ARG A 340 7.50 9.41 -25.38
N THR A 341 6.25 9.56 -24.90
CA THR A 341 5.90 9.52 -23.48
C THR A 341 6.19 8.19 -22.80
N GLY A 342 6.07 7.05 -23.53
CA GLY A 342 6.51 5.75 -23.05
C GLY A 342 8.03 5.65 -22.88
N ARG A 343 8.80 6.32 -23.73
CA ARG A 343 10.27 6.42 -23.58
C ARG A 343 10.65 7.38 -22.46
N GLU A 344 9.94 8.49 -22.28
CA GLU A 344 10.08 9.38 -21.13
C GLU A 344 9.85 8.63 -19.81
N LEU A 345 8.76 7.86 -19.70
CA LEU A 345 8.51 7.00 -18.55
C LEU A 345 9.69 6.02 -18.30
N ASN A 346 10.17 5.35 -19.34
CA ASN A 346 11.30 4.44 -19.20
C ASN A 346 12.57 5.15 -18.71
N ILE A 347 12.84 6.38 -19.18
CA ILE A 347 13.95 7.20 -18.71
C ILE A 347 13.79 7.50 -17.22
N ALA A 348 12.62 7.98 -16.78
CA ALA A 348 12.35 8.27 -15.38
C ALA A 348 12.54 7.04 -14.50
N LEU A 349 11.99 5.87 -14.92
CA LEU A 349 12.13 4.62 -14.20
C LEU A 349 13.61 4.15 -14.13
N GLN A 350 14.35 4.23 -15.22
CA GLN A 350 15.76 3.82 -15.32
C GLN A 350 16.67 4.74 -14.51
N CYS A 351 16.40 6.04 -14.51
CA CYS A 351 17.12 7.02 -13.68
C CYS A 351 16.78 6.90 -12.20
N GLY A 352 15.74 6.13 -11.84
CA GLY A 352 15.34 5.88 -10.46
C GLY A 352 14.46 6.98 -9.85
N VAL A 353 13.80 7.80 -10.67
CA VAL A 353 12.88 8.85 -10.17
C VAL A 353 11.69 8.19 -9.47
N PRO A 354 11.46 8.40 -8.15
CA PRO A 354 10.43 7.70 -7.40
C PRO A 354 9.02 8.19 -7.67
N ILE A 355 8.85 9.47 -8.01
CA ILE A 355 7.54 10.08 -8.24
C ILE A 355 7.43 10.43 -9.72
N ILE A 356 6.42 9.85 -10.41
CA ILE A 356 6.18 10.13 -11.83
C ILE A 356 4.69 10.39 -12.00
N MET A 357 4.33 11.48 -12.67
CA MET A 357 2.95 11.85 -12.87
C MET A 357 2.67 12.23 -14.32
N TRP A 358 1.43 12.11 -14.72
CA TRP A 358 0.97 12.56 -16.04
C TRP A 358 -0.53 12.85 -16.05
N HIS A 359 -0.93 13.63 -17.03
CA HIS A 359 -2.34 13.83 -17.35
C HIS A 359 -2.82 12.69 -18.27
N ARG A 360 -3.91 11.98 -17.93
CA ARG A 360 -4.43 10.83 -18.72
C ARG A 360 -5.10 11.24 -20.03
N GLY A 361 -5.61 12.46 -20.12
CA GLY A 361 -6.20 13.03 -21.32
C GLY A 361 -5.18 13.41 -22.39
N GLU A 362 -5.65 14.06 -23.44
CA GLU A 362 -4.74 14.58 -24.47
C GLU A 362 -3.81 15.67 -23.89
N PRO A 363 -2.54 15.71 -24.33
CA PRO A 363 -1.61 16.72 -23.89
C PRO A 363 -2.02 18.10 -24.43
N THR A 364 -2.47 18.96 -23.53
CA THR A 364 -2.81 20.36 -23.82
C THR A 364 -1.92 21.28 -23.00
N HIS A 365 -1.78 22.54 -23.43
CA HIS A 365 -1.04 23.54 -22.66
C HIS A 365 -1.65 23.73 -21.26
N ALA A 366 -2.98 23.71 -21.14
CA ALA A 366 -3.68 23.80 -19.86
C ALA A 366 -3.35 22.62 -18.95
N ALA A 367 -3.34 21.37 -19.49
CA ALA A 367 -2.96 20.16 -18.74
C ALA A 367 -1.50 20.23 -18.23
N SER A 368 -0.57 20.69 -19.10
CA SER A 368 0.84 20.90 -18.71
C SER A 368 1.00 21.94 -17.63
N THR A 369 0.29 23.07 -17.74
CA THR A 369 0.30 24.13 -16.71
C THR A 369 -0.28 23.63 -15.39
N ALA A 370 -1.38 22.88 -15.41
CA ALA A 370 -2.00 22.32 -14.21
C ALA A 370 -1.09 21.29 -13.53
N LEU A 371 -0.42 20.42 -14.29
CA LEU A 371 0.55 19.45 -13.75
C LEU A 371 1.75 20.16 -13.11
N ARG A 372 2.25 21.21 -13.75
CA ARG A 372 3.35 22.03 -13.20
C ARG A 372 2.93 22.68 -11.88
N ALA A 373 1.78 23.35 -11.86
CA ALA A 373 1.24 23.98 -10.66
C ALA A 373 1.05 22.98 -9.51
N PHE A 374 0.54 21.78 -9.84
CA PHE A 374 0.40 20.70 -8.87
C PHE A 374 1.76 20.22 -8.34
N LEU A 375 2.76 20.04 -9.19
CA LEU A 375 4.11 19.67 -8.81
C LEU A 375 4.77 20.73 -7.91
N ASP A 376 4.57 22.03 -8.24
CA ASP A 376 5.12 23.17 -7.52
C ASP A 376 4.36 23.49 -6.21
N GLY A 377 3.32 22.74 -5.88
CA GLY A 377 2.53 22.97 -4.68
C GLY A 377 1.58 24.16 -4.76
N ILE A 378 1.40 24.71 -5.93
CA ILE A 378 0.49 25.84 -6.18
C ILE A 378 -0.90 25.24 -6.43
N GLU A 379 -1.73 25.18 -5.41
CA GLU A 379 -3.15 24.84 -5.55
C GLU A 379 -3.90 26.08 -6.06
N GLY A 380 -3.82 26.32 -7.36
CA GLY A 380 -4.55 27.40 -8.01
C GLY A 380 -6.06 27.18 -7.98
N GLU A 381 -6.83 28.27 -7.94
CA GLU A 381 -8.26 28.26 -8.23
C GLU A 381 -8.52 27.62 -9.60
N PRO A 382 -9.70 26.97 -9.82
CA PRO A 382 -10.02 26.38 -11.10
C PRO A 382 -9.91 27.44 -12.20
N ILE A 383 -9.20 27.12 -13.28
CA ILE A 383 -9.31 27.89 -14.51
C ILE A 383 -10.76 27.66 -15.00
N VAL A 384 -11.64 28.55 -14.62
CA VAL A 384 -13.00 28.60 -15.15
C VAL A 384 -12.89 29.04 -16.60
N HIS A 385 -12.85 28.09 -17.52
CA HIS A 385 -13.13 28.43 -18.91
C HIS A 385 -14.58 28.84 -18.99
N VAL A 386 -14.81 30.16 -18.98
CA VAL A 386 -16.10 30.74 -19.34
C VAL A 386 -16.39 30.29 -20.77
N GLY A 387 -17.36 29.36 -20.90
CA GLY A 387 -17.85 28.94 -22.20
C GLY A 387 -18.28 30.16 -23.02
N HIS A 388 -18.01 30.12 -24.30
CA HIS A 388 -18.43 31.12 -25.29
C HIS A 388 -19.94 31.37 -25.21
N GLY A 389 -20.31 32.51 -24.67
CA GLY A 389 -21.68 32.99 -24.67
C GLY A 389 -21.89 34.14 -23.69
N GLY A 390 -21.61 35.37 -24.10
CA GLY A 390 -22.24 36.54 -23.51
C GLY A 390 -21.33 37.60 -22.90
N VAL A 391 -21.28 38.70 -23.61
CA VAL A 391 -21.02 40.10 -23.18
C VAL A 391 -19.58 40.43 -22.73
N ALA A 392 -18.86 41.07 -23.63
CA ALA A 392 -17.62 41.77 -23.36
C ALA A 392 -17.86 42.91 -22.37
N VAL A 393 -17.28 42.79 -21.19
CA VAL A 393 -16.96 43.94 -20.33
C VAL A 393 -15.51 44.27 -20.61
N ALA A 394 -15.27 45.48 -21.13
CA ALA A 394 -13.94 45.98 -21.43
C ALA A 394 -13.09 46.08 -20.14
N PRO A 395 -11.84 45.64 -20.15
CA PRO A 395 -10.94 45.85 -19.02
C PRO A 395 -10.48 47.30 -19.07
N ALA A 396 -10.69 48.01 -17.96
CA ALA A 396 -10.02 49.27 -17.70
C ALA A 396 -8.52 49.04 -17.46
N ASP A 397 -7.72 49.88 -18.07
CA ASP A 397 -6.30 50.12 -17.90
C ASP A 397 -5.55 49.31 -16.81
N LEU A 398 -4.74 48.36 -17.27
CA LEU A 398 -3.59 47.84 -16.52
C LEU A 398 -2.34 47.97 -17.41
N ASP A 399 -1.89 49.17 -17.53
CA ASP A 399 -0.53 49.54 -18.00
C ASP A 399 0.40 49.49 -16.77
N GLU A 400 0.86 48.32 -16.41
CA GLU A 400 2.09 48.07 -15.65
C GLU A 400 2.43 46.59 -15.79
N ARG A 401 3.22 46.26 -16.83
CA ARG A 401 3.93 44.99 -16.91
C ARG A 401 5.10 45.03 -15.93
N PRO A 402 5.14 44.22 -14.86
CA PRO A 402 6.40 43.97 -14.20
C PRO A 402 7.25 43.11 -15.14
N ASP A 403 8.46 43.56 -15.34
CA ASP A 403 9.54 42.92 -16.08
C ASP A 403 9.82 41.53 -15.51
N ILE A 404 9.32 40.44 -16.17
CA ILE A 404 9.52 39.06 -15.74
C ILE A 404 10.80 38.47 -16.39
N ALA A 405 11.87 39.26 -16.40
CA ALA A 405 13.20 38.77 -16.66
C ALA A 405 13.89 38.50 -15.33
N GLY A 406 13.61 37.31 -14.75
CA GLY A 406 14.29 36.91 -13.51
C GLY A 406 13.52 36.00 -12.57
N VAL A 407 12.49 35.26 -13.02
CA VAL A 407 11.92 34.20 -12.19
C VAL A 407 12.85 33.00 -12.28
N VAL A 408 13.91 33.04 -11.47
CA VAL A 408 14.59 31.82 -11.01
C VAL A 408 13.50 30.93 -10.42
N GLY A 409 13.27 29.77 -11.03
CA GLY A 409 12.20 28.84 -10.63
C GLY A 409 12.24 28.61 -9.13
N VAL A 410 11.16 28.98 -8.46
CA VAL A 410 10.97 28.67 -7.04
C VAL A 410 10.92 27.14 -6.97
N ARG A 411 12.00 26.55 -6.44
CA ARG A 411 12.05 25.11 -6.20
C ARG A 411 11.02 24.79 -5.10
N PRO A 412 10.03 23.91 -5.34
CA PRO A 412 9.05 23.56 -4.32
C PRO A 412 9.76 23.01 -3.09
N ALA A 413 9.33 23.43 -1.91
CA ALA A 413 9.83 22.88 -0.66
C ALA A 413 9.48 21.38 -0.60
N VAL A 414 10.39 20.57 -0.10
CA VAL A 414 10.27 19.10 -0.11
C VAL A 414 9.08 18.58 0.68
N SER A 415 8.66 19.29 1.73
CA SER A 415 7.40 18.98 2.44
C SER A 415 6.20 18.86 1.48
N GLN A 416 6.22 19.56 0.36
CA GLN A 416 5.15 19.51 -0.65
C GLN A 416 5.19 18.25 -1.52
N LEU A 417 6.34 17.60 -1.67
CA LEU A 417 6.47 16.35 -2.44
C LEU A 417 6.05 15.12 -1.61
N THR A 418 6.28 15.11 -0.31
CA THR A 418 5.85 14.01 0.57
C THR A 418 4.33 13.90 0.67
N ASP A 419 3.61 15.01 0.52
CA ASP A 419 2.15 15.09 0.63
C ASP A 419 1.41 14.92 -0.70
N LEU A 420 2.13 14.63 -1.81
CA LEU A 420 1.53 14.56 -3.15
C LEU A 420 0.38 13.55 -3.26
N ARG A 421 0.42 12.43 -2.53
CA ARG A 421 -0.66 11.43 -2.54
C ARG A 421 -1.96 11.99 -1.94
N ASP A 422 -1.85 12.62 -0.79
CA ASP A 422 -2.99 13.24 -0.11
C ASP A 422 -3.52 14.43 -0.90
N ARG A 423 -2.63 15.19 -1.51
CA ARG A 423 -2.99 16.27 -2.43
C ARG A 423 -3.72 15.74 -3.66
N ALA A 424 -3.25 14.62 -4.24
CA ALA A 424 -3.92 13.97 -5.36
C ALA A 424 -5.35 13.51 -4.98
N GLN A 425 -5.53 12.95 -3.79
CA GLN A 425 -6.86 12.57 -3.28
C GLN A 425 -7.77 13.81 -3.11
N ARG A 426 -7.26 14.87 -2.47
CA ARG A 426 -8.02 16.14 -2.31
C ARG A 426 -8.41 16.75 -3.67
N LEU A 427 -7.49 16.69 -4.64
CA LEU A 427 -7.73 17.16 -5.99
C LEU A 427 -8.84 16.37 -6.70
N ARG A 428 -8.82 15.04 -6.56
CA ARG A 428 -9.90 14.16 -7.07
C ARG A 428 -11.24 14.48 -6.39
N ALA A 429 -11.26 14.59 -5.06
CA ALA A 429 -12.47 14.95 -4.32
C ALA A 429 -13.06 16.31 -4.75
N ARG A 430 -12.20 17.27 -5.07
CA ARG A 430 -12.62 18.57 -5.62
C ARG A 430 -13.23 18.40 -7.01
N ALA A 431 -12.58 17.64 -7.91
CA ALA A 431 -13.08 17.40 -9.27
C ALA A 431 -14.48 16.76 -9.27
N TYR A 432 -14.74 15.81 -8.36
CA TYR A 432 -16.08 15.20 -8.20
C TYR A 432 -17.15 16.19 -7.75
N ARG A 433 -16.80 17.23 -7.01
CA ARG A 433 -17.75 18.29 -6.57
C ARG A 433 -18.10 19.28 -7.66
N ILE A 434 -17.15 19.53 -8.56
CA ILE A 434 -17.28 20.54 -9.61
C ILE A 434 -17.73 19.85 -10.88
N SER A 435 -18.90 19.41 -11.04
CA SER A 435 -19.57 18.74 -12.19
C SER A 435 -19.02 18.98 -13.62
N ALA A 436 -18.01 19.81 -13.82
CA ALA A 436 -17.32 20.11 -15.08
C ALA A 436 -16.16 19.14 -15.36
N ALA A 437 -16.45 17.87 -15.35
CA ALA A 437 -15.51 16.74 -15.29
C ALA A 437 -14.44 16.65 -16.39
N SER A 438 -14.59 17.32 -17.52
CA SER A 438 -13.78 16.98 -18.70
C SER A 438 -12.40 17.64 -18.76
N GLN A 439 -12.07 18.61 -17.91
CA GLN A 439 -10.82 19.37 -17.98
C GLN A 439 -10.09 19.53 -16.64
N ASP A 440 -10.67 19.10 -15.51
CA ASP A 440 -10.04 19.20 -14.20
C ASP A 440 -8.91 18.18 -14.04
N LEU A 441 -7.75 18.61 -13.56
CA LEU A 441 -6.60 17.73 -13.32
C LEU A 441 -6.96 16.57 -12.40
N GLY A 442 -7.85 16.76 -11.42
CA GLY A 442 -8.27 15.72 -10.50
C GLY A 442 -8.91 14.49 -11.17
N TRP A 443 -9.55 14.66 -12.33
CA TRP A 443 -10.08 13.57 -13.14
C TRP A 443 -9.02 12.85 -13.96
N HIS A 444 -7.89 13.50 -14.23
CA HIS A 444 -6.91 13.00 -15.17
C HIS A 444 -5.53 12.73 -14.57
N LEU A 445 -5.35 13.01 -13.28
CA LEU A 445 -4.06 12.82 -12.63
C LEU A 445 -3.78 11.35 -12.36
N ALA A 446 -2.77 10.83 -13.03
CA ALA A 446 -2.13 9.56 -12.69
C ALA A 446 -0.80 9.83 -11.95
N LEU A 447 -0.58 9.09 -10.87
CA LEU A 447 0.58 9.27 -9.99
C LEU A 447 1.24 7.92 -9.68
N ILE A 448 2.47 7.74 -10.15
CA ILE A 448 3.37 6.70 -9.65
C ILE A 448 4.05 7.26 -8.39
N TRP A 449 3.91 6.51 -7.31
CA TRP A 449 4.62 6.71 -6.05
C TRP A 449 5.29 5.40 -5.67
N ASP A 450 6.56 5.29 -6.00
CA ASP A 450 7.25 4.00 -5.99
C ASP A 450 8.26 3.96 -4.84
N ASP A 451 7.85 3.29 -3.75
CA ASP A 451 8.64 3.11 -2.54
C ASP A 451 9.53 1.86 -2.67
N PRO A 452 10.88 1.98 -2.63
CA PRO A 452 11.78 0.84 -2.75
C PRO A 452 11.75 -0.13 -1.56
N ASP A 453 11.31 0.32 -0.41
CA ASP A 453 11.29 -0.49 0.81
C ASP A 453 9.98 -1.28 0.92
N ARG A 454 9.01 -1.00 0.05
CA ARG A 454 7.71 -1.66 0.01
C ARG A 454 7.55 -2.53 -1.23
N GLN A 455 8.17 -3.70 -1.20
CA GLN A 455 8.15 -4.65 -2.30
C GLN A 455 7.60 -6.00 -1.83
N PRO A 456 6.34 -6.33 -2.18
CA PRO A 456 5.82 -7.66 -1.90
C PRO A 456 6.60 -8.74 -2.66
N GLU A 457 6.59 -9.96 -2.13
CA GLU A 457 7.25 -11.09 -2.77
C GLU A 457 6.69 -11.36 -4.17
N ARG A 458 7.56 -11.83 -5.07
CA ARG A 458 7.16 -12.16 -6.43
C ARG A 458 6.26 -13.41 -6.42
N VAL A 459 5.15 -13.35 -7.15
CA VAL A 459 4.20 -14.46 -7.26
C VAL A 459 4.55 -15.39 -8.42
N TRP A 460 5.20 -14.86 -9.50
CA TRP A 460 5.51 -15.54 -10.76
C TRP A 460 6.97 -15.40 -11.15
#